data_5edd7eb7305ac9f17a20956fae556fb6
#
_entry.id   5edd7eb7305ac9f17a20956fae556fb6
#
_cell.length_a   1.000
_cell.length_b   1.000
_cell.length_c   1.000
_cell.angle_alpha   90.00
_cell.angle_beta   90.00
_cell.angle_gamma   90.00
#
_symmetry.space_group_name_H-M   'P 1'
#
loop_
_entity.id
_entity.type
_entity.pdbx_description
1 polymer ?
#
loop_
_entity_poly.entity_id
_entity_poly.type
_entity_poly.pdbx_seq_one_letter_code
_entity_poly.pdbx_strand_id
1 'polypeptide(L)'
;KVAALIDGEVVFSEETVWSPVEQSDPAWHFKEIMDSLNKAAAKLPRVDAIGGSSAGVYVDNEVRVASLFRSVPKELFNSDVRPIFKNIQKEWGGIPFQIINDGAVTALAGSMALGENGVLGIAMGSSMACGYVDKSGKINPWLDELAFCPIDWGEDAHIDEWSKAPGCGVQYFSQQAVGRLLKPAGIDLPGNLGLPAKLVEVQKLMEAGDQRATEIYKTIGTYLGY
;
A
#
# COMPACT_ATOMS: atom_id res chain seq x y z
N LYS A 1 -6.45 8.74 -3.07
CA LYS A 1 -7.55 9.17 -2.18
C LYS A 1 -7.08 10.35 -1.36
N VAL A 2 -7.92 11.38 -1.22
CA VAL A 2 -7.67 12.56 -0.39
C VAL A 2 -8.84 12.77 0.56
N ALA A 3 -8.56 13.31 1.74
CA ALA A 3 -9.58 13.70 2.71
C ALA A 3 -9.23 15.04 3.36
N ALA A 4 -10.24 15.81 3.75
CA ALA A 4 -10.13 16.97 4.60
C ALA A 4 -10.77 16.67 5.96
N LEU A 5 -10.09 17.04 7.04
CA LEU A 5 -10.52 16.80 8.41
C LEU A 5 -10.55 18.12 9.18
N ILE A 6 -11.54 18.27 10.05
CA ILE A 6 -11.61 19.34 11.08
C ILE A 6 -11.82 18.64 12.42
N ASP A 7 -10.90 18.89 13.36
CA ASP A 7 -10.97 18.32 14.73
C ASP A 7 -11.13 16.79 14.75
N GLY A 8 -10.49 16.09 13.81
CA GLY A 8 -10.55 14.63 13.67
C GLY A 8 -11.71 14.09 12.85
N GLU A 9 -12.70 14.93 12.50
CA GLU A 9 -13.87 14.54 11.71
C GLU A 9 -13.62 14.76 10.22
N VAL A 10 -13.97 13.76 9.39
CA VAL A 10 -13.83 13.85 7.93
C VAL A 10 -14.95 14.70 7.35
N VAL A 11 -14.63 15.89 6.86
CA VAL A 11 -15.59 16.82 6.23
C VAL A 11 -15.63 16.69 4.71
N PHE A 12 -14.62 16.06 4.10
CA PHE A 12 -14.54 15.75 2.67
C PHE A 12 -13.65 14.53 2.43
N SER A 13 -14.01 13.73 1.46
CA SER A 13 -13.20 12.61 0.97
C SER A 13 -13.50 12.37 -0.50
N GLU A 14 -12.45 12.18 -1.30
CA GLU A 14 -12.54 11.84 -2.72
C GLU A 14 -11.53 10.76 -3.07
N GLU A 15 -11.94 9.83 -3.92
CA GLU A 15 -11.06 8.85 -4.53
C GLU A 15 -10.97 9.12 -6.03
N THR A 16 -9.76 9.37 -6.51
CA THR A 16 -9.46 9.56 -7.93
C THR A 16 -8.73 8.31 -8.42
N VAL A 17 -9.28 7.65 -9.43
CA VAL A 17 -8.60 6.55 -10.11
C VAL A 17 -7.53 7.12 -11.02
N TRP A 18 -6.30 6.71 -10.79
CA TRP A 18 -5.14 7.09 -11.61
C TRP A 18 -4.19 5.89 -11.77
N SER A 19 -3.32 5.92 -12.77
CA SER A 19 -2.33 4.87 -13.04
C SER A 19 -0.91 5.45 -12.99
N PRO A 20 -0.37 5.78 -11.79
CA PRO A 20 0.93 6.46 -11.67
C PRO A 20 2.08 5.62 -12.24
N VAL A 21 2.00 4.30 -12.17
CA VAL A 21 3.04 3.40 -12.69
C VAL A 21 3.21 3.45 -14.21
N GLU A 22 2.24 3.99 -14.93
CA GLU A 22 2.26 4.16 -16.38
C GLU A 22 2.81 5.52 -16.81
N GLN A 23 3.00 6.44 -15.85
CA GLN A 23 3.41 7.81 -16.13
C GLN A 23 4.92 7.98 -16.00
N SER A 24 5.53 8.48 -17.05
CA SER A 24 6.98 8.71 -17.11
C SER A 24 7.40 10.16 -16.80
N ASP A 25 6.46 11.09 -16.78
CA ASP A 25 6.71 12.49 -16.49
C ASP A 25 6.55 12.77 -14.99
N PRO A 26 7.61 13.14 -14.26
CA PRO A 26 7.50 13.49 -12.84
C PRO A 26 6.62 14.71 -12.58
N ALA A 27 6.50 15.65 -13.53
CA ALA A 27 5.61 16.80 -13.39
C ALA A 27 4.13 16.39 -13.34
N TRP A 28 3.75 15.33 -14.05
CA TRP A 28 2.41 14.77 -13.96
C TRP A 28 2.10 14.29 -12.52
N HIS A 29 3.02 13.55 -11.90
CA HIS A 29 2.85 13.07 -10.52
C HIS A 29 2.69 14.23 -9.53
N PHE A 30 3.54 15.25 -9.66
CA PHE A 30 3.45 16.46 -8.83
C PHE A 30 2.09 17.14 -8.98
N LYS A 31 1.65 17.33 -10.23
CA LYS A 31 0.37 17.98 -10.54
C LYS A 31 -0.82 17.23 -9.94
N GLU A 32 -0.89 15.91 -10.15
CA GLU A 32 -2.03 15.10 -9.65
C GLU A 32 -2.12 15.09 -8.13
N ILE A 33 -0.98 15.06 -7.43
CA ILE A 33 -0.96 15.17 -5.97
C ILE A 33 -1.43 16.56 -5.55
N MET A 34 -0.91 17.63 -6.17
CA MET A 34 -1.32 19.01 -5.87
C MET A 34 -2.80 19.25 -6.14
N ASP A 35 -3.32 18.76 -7.25
CA ASP A 35 -4.75 18.89 -7.59
C ASP A 35 -5.63 18.20 -6.55
N SER A 36 -5.23 17.01 -6.09
CA SER A 36 -5.93 16.29 -5.04
C SER A 36 -5.92 17.06 -3.71
N LEU A 37 -4.76 17.58 -3.30
CA LEU A 37 -4.62 18.39 -2.07
C LEU A 37 -5.45 19.68 -2.15
N ASN A 38 -5.43 20.37 -3.30
CA ASN A 38 -6.21 21.60 -3.51
C ASN A 38 -7.72 21.35 -3.40
N LYS A 39 -8.22 20.22 -3.91
CA LYS A 39 -9.63 19.84 -3.77
C LYS A 39 -10.03 19.69 -2.30
N ALA A 40 -9.20 19.04 -1.50
CA ALA A 40 -9.44 18.87 -0.07
C ALA A 40 -9.35 20.21 0.68
N ALA A 41 -8.31 21.00 0.39
CA ALA A 41 -8.10 22.31 0.99
C ALA A 41 -9.26 23.28 0.76
N ALA A 42 -9.89 23.23 -0.41
CA ALA A 42 -11.07 24.06 -0.74
C ALA A 42 -12.27 23.79 0.18
N LYS A 43 -12.23 22.75 1.01
CA LYS A 43 -13.26 22.39 2.00
C LYS A 43 -12.90 22.79 3.42
N LEU A 44 -11.74 23.39 3.60
CA LEU A 44 -11.20 23.80 4.90
C LEU A 44 -11.11 25.33 4.99
N PRO A 45 -11.33 25.94 6.15
CA PRO A 45 -11.07 27.37 6.34
C PRO A 45 -9.58 27.72 6.23
N ARG A 46 -8.71 26.77 6.55
CA ARG A 46 -7.24 26.80 6.41
C ARG A 46 -6.69 25.38 6.47
N VAL A 47 -5.46 25.20 6.04
CA VAL A 47 -4.74 23.93 6.17
C VAL A 47 -3.61 24.12 7.20
N ASP A 48 -3.68 23.40 8.32
CA ASP A 48 -2.70 23.49 9.41
C ASP A 48 -1.56 22.46 9.23
N ALA A 49 -1.85 21.31 8.64
CA ALA A 49 -0.89 20.24 8.37
C ALA A 49 -1.37 19.34 7.24
N ILE A 50 -0.44 18.64 6.60
CA ILE A 50 -0.72 17.63 5.59
C ILE A 50 -0.03 16.33 5.99
N GLY A 51 -0.79 15.25 6.07
CA GLY A 51 -0.30 13.88 6.23
C GLY A 51 -0.64 13.04 5.02
N GLY A 52 0.28 12.21 4.59
CA GLY A 52 0.06 11.31 3.47
C GLY A 52 0.73 9.95 3.63
N SER A 53 0.22 8.96 2.90
CA SER A 53 0.84 7.66 2.80
C SER A 53 0.94 7.21 1.36
N SER A 54 1.98 6.45 1.07
CA SER A 54 2.19 5.87 -0.25
C SER A 54 3.09 4.66 -0.16
N ALA A 55 2.94 3.71 -1.10
CA ALA A 55 3.84 2.58 -1.22
C ALA A 55 5.27 3.07 -1.50
N GLY A 56 6.25 2.51 -0.78
CA GLY A 56 7.66 2.84 -0.95
C GLY A 56 8.36 3.24 0.34
N VAL A 57 9.64 3.59 0.20
CA VAL A 57 10.52 4.01 1.30
C VAL A 57 10.68 5.53 1.26
N TYR A 58 10.34 6.18 2.35
CA TYR A 58 10.40 7.63 2.52
C TYR A 58 11.26 7.98 3.73
N VAL A 59 12.18 8.92 3.55
CA VAL A 59 13.04 9.44 4.64
C VAL A 59 13.04 10.95 4.54
N ASP A 60 12.60 11.62 5.59
CA ASP A 60 12.52 13.09 5.66
C ASP A 60 11.75 13.71 4.48
N ASN A 61 10.60 13.11 4.13
CA ASN A 61 9.76 13.48 2.98
C ASN A 61 10.46 13.38 1.61
N GLU A 62 11.56 12.62 1.53
CA GLU A 62 12.20 12.27 0.26
C GLU A 62 11.87 10.85 -0.13
N VAL A 63 11.57 10.64 -1.42
CA VAL A 63 11.42 9.31 -2.00
C VAL A 63 12.79 8.64 -2.09
N ARG A 64 12.96 7.48 -1.44
CA ARG A 64 14.16 6.65 -1.57
C ARG A 64 13.95 5.55 -2.60
N VAL A 65 12.84 4.83 -2.49
CA VAL A 65 12.39 3.81 -3.43
C VAL A 65 10.87 3.84 -3.45
N ALA A 66 10.26 3.86 -4.63
CA ALA A 66 8.82 3.67 -4.75
C ALA A 66 8.46 3.15 -6.15
N SER A 67 7.76 2.03 -6.20
CA SER A 67 7.37 1.36 -7.45
C SER A 67 6.42 2.19 -8.31
N LEU A 68 5.69 3.11 -7.71
CA LEU A 68 4.78 4.01 -8.44
C LEU A 68 5.50 4.96 -9.42
N PHE A 69 6.80 5.22 -9.23
CA PHE A 69 7.63 6.03 -10.12
C PHE A 69 8.50 5.20 -11.08
N ARG A 70 8.25 3.90 -11.20
CA ARG A 70 9.13 2.98 -11.98
C ARG A 70 9.23 3.30 -13.45
N SER A 71 8.26 4.02 -14.04
CA SER A 71 8.28 4.44 -15.44
C SER A 71 8.97 5.79 -15.66
N VAL A 72 9.29 6.52 -14.58
CA VAL A 72 10.09 7.74 -14.70
C VAL A 72 11.53 7.38 -15.02
N PRO A 73 12.17 8.03 -16.01
CA PRO A 73 13.57 7.82 -16.35
C PRO A 73 14.50 7.97 -15.12
N LYS A 74 15.48 7.07 -14.99
CA LYS A 74 16.37 7.03 -13.82
C LYS A 74 17.15 8.33 -13.62
N GLU A 75 17.50 9.02 -14.68
CA GLU A 75 18.19 10.31 -14.66
C GLU A 75 17.38 11.41 -14.01
N LEU A 76 16.04 11.35 -14.08
CA LEU A 76 15.13 12.30 -13.45
C LEU A 76 14.78 11.94 -11.99
N PHE A 77 15.19 10.76 -11.52
CA PHE A 77 14.81 10.32 -10.19
C PHE A 77 15.35 11.23 -9.09
N ASN A 78 16.64 11.57 -9.14
CA ASN A 78 17.27 12.37 -8.09
C ASN A 78 16.87 13.85 -8.13
N SER A 79 16.64 14.42 -9.32
CA SER A 79 16.28 15.83 -9.50
C SER A 79 14.79 16.11 -9.25
N ASP A 80 13.91 15.20 -9.68
CA ASP A 80 12.48 15.48 -9.77
C ASP A 80 11.64 14.57 -8.85
N VAL A 81 11.92 13.26 -8.80
CA VAL A 81 11.13 12.32 -7.99
C VAL A 81 11.51 12.39 -6.53
N ARG A 82 12.81 12.32 -6.22
CA ARG A 82 13.30 12.29 -4.85
C ARG A 82 12.76 13.46 -4.00
N PRO A 83 12.80 14.73 -4.45
CA PRO A 83 12.35 15.87 -3.68
C PRO A 83 10.85 16.17 -3.82
N ILE A 84 10.06 15.37 -4.54
CA ILE A 84 8.69 15.70 -4.93
C ILE A 84 7.82 16.16 -3.74
N PHE A 85 7.86 15.45 -2.62
CA PHE A 85 7.06 15.82 -1.44
C PHE A 85 7.61 17.03 -0.68
N LYS A 86 8.93 17.27 -0.73
CA LYS A 86 9.51 18.52 -0.22
C LYS A 86 9.12 19.72 -1.07
N ASN A 87 9.03 19.53 -2.38
CA ASN A 87 8.57 20.56 -3.30
C ASN A 87 7.10 20.88 -3.05
N ILE A 88 6.26 19.85 -2.86
CA ILE A 88 4.86 20.02 -2.47
C ILE A 88 4.75 20.79 -1.15
N GLN A 89 5.52 20.39 -0.13
CA GLN A 89 5.54 21.11 1.16
C GLN A 89 5.89 22.60 1.00
N LYS A 90 6.82 22.92 0.11
CA LYS A 90 7.18 24.32 -0.22
C LYS A 90 6.02 25.10 -0.81
N GLU A 91 5.30 24.53 -1.77
CA GLU A 91 4.10 25.16 -2.38
C GLU A 91 3.01 25.44 -1.34
N TRP A 92 2.95 24.62 -0.28
CA TRP A 92 2.05 24.80 0.86
C TRP A 92 2.63 25.71 1.96
N GLY A 93 3.64 26.55 1.65
CA GLY A 93 4.21 27.51 2.58
C GLY A 93 5.02 26.91 3.72
N GLY A 94 5.47 25.66 3.59
CA GLY A 94 6.29 24.96 4.59
C GLY A 94 5.54 24.54 5.84
N ILE A 95 4.20 24.41 5.80
CA ILE A 95 3.41 23.87 6.91
C ILE A 95 3.88 22.47 7.30
N PRO A 96 3.55 21.96 8.49
CA PRO A 96 3.83 20.57 8.86
C PRO A 96 3.34 19.61 7.79
N PHE A 97 4.27 18.79 7.29
CA PHE A 97 4.02 17.85 6.19
C PHE A 97 4.75 16.55 6.49
N GLN A 98 4.05 15.43 6.39
CA GLN A 98 4.64 14.12 6.58
C GLN A 98 4.09 13.14 5.54
N ILE A 99 5.01 12.46 4.84
CA ILE A 99 4.70 11.31 3.99
C ILE A 99 5.41 10.08 4.56
N ILE A 100 4.70 8.97 4.68
CA ILE A 100 5.24 7.70 5.19
C ILE A 100 4.74 6.51 4.36
N ASN A 101 5.32 5.35 4.61
CA ASN A 101 4.92 4.10 3.99
C ASN A 101 3.46 3.74 4.35
N ASP A 102 2.72 3.14 3.42
CA ASP A 102 1.32 2.73 3.59
C ASP A 102 1.15 1.61 4.63
N GLY A 103 2.11 0.69 4.74
CA GLY A 103 2.13 -0.32 5.82
C GLY A 103 2.26 0.31 7.20
N ALA A 104 3.13 1.32 7.35
CA ALA A 104 3.28 2.05 8.61
C ALA A 104 1.99 2.77 9.02
N VAL A 105 1.27 3.37 8.05
CA VAL A 105 -0.04 3.99 8.31
C VAL A 105 -1.10 2.94 8.66
N THR A 106 -1.06 1.76 8.04
CA THR A 106 -1.97 0.65 8.36
C THR A 106 -1.80 0.22 9.83
N ALA A 107 -0.56 0.08 10.31
CA ALA A 107 -0.28 -0.24 11.71
C ALA A 107 -0.75 0.87 12.65
N LEU A 108 -0.50 2.14 12.29
CA LEU A 108 -0.94 3.29 13.09
C LEU A 108 -2.46 3.36 13.19
N ALA A 109 -3.16 3.20 12.07
CA ALA A 109 -4.62 3.16 12.04
C ALA A 109 -5.18 2.02 12.89
N GLY A 110 -4.57 0.82 12.84
CA GLY A 110 -4.91 -0.31 13.68
C GLY A 110 -4.71 0.00 15.17
N SER A 111 -3.57 0.57 15.53
CA SER A 111 -3.27 1.00 16.90
C SER A 111 -4.29 2.00 17.44
N MET A 112 -4.63 3.02 16.64
CA MET A 112 -5.63 4.03 17.00
C MET A 112 -7.04 3.43 17.15
N ALA A 113 -7.43 2.54 16.23
CA ALA A 113 -8.76 1.90 16.25
C ALA A 113 -8.93 0.95 17.43
N LEU A 114 -7.87 0.23 17.82
CA LEU A 114 -7.88 -0.69 18.97
C LEU A 114 -7.67 0.03 20.30
N GLY A 115 -7.12 1.25 20.29
CA GLY A 115 -6.68 1.96 21.49
C GLY A 115 -5.48 1.29 22.17
N GLU A 116 -4.68 0.52 21.42
CA GLU A 116 -3.56 -0.27 21.90
C GLU A 116 -2.28 0.01 21.12
N ASN A 117 -1.13 -0.19 21.78
CA ASN A 117 0.20 -0.10 21.17
C ASN A 117 0.85 -1.50 21.05
N GLY A 118 1.98 -1.59 20.39
CA GLY A 118 2.62 -2.87 20.08
C GLY A 118 1.88 -3.63 18.97
N VAL A 119 1.39 -2.89 17.96
CA VAL A 119 0.55 -3.42 16.87
C VAL A 119 1.36 -3.61 15.60
N LEU A 120 1.34 -4.82 15.07
CA LEU A 120 1.79 -5.14 13.72
C LEU A 120 0.59 -5.00 12.77
N GLY A 121 0.66 -4.06 11.85
CA GLY A 121 -0.32 -3.89 10.77
C GLY A 121 0.14 -4.58 9.50
N ILE A 122 -0.71 -5.42 8.91
CA ILE A 122 -0.43 -6.10 7.64
C ILE A 122 -1.59 -5.83 6.69
N ALA A 123 -1.29 -5.22 5.55
CA ALA A 123 -2.24 -5.05 4.45
C ALA A 123 -1.93 -6.08 3.36
N MET A 124 -2.90 -6.93 3.04
CA MET A 124 -2.82 -7.95 1.99
C MET A 124 -3.78 -7.59 0.85
N GLY A 125 -3.24 -6.96 -0.18
CA GLY A 125 -3.99 -6.51 -1.37
C GLY A 125 -3.37 -7.01 -2.66
N SER A 126 -3.13 -6.11 -3.61
CA SER A 126 -2.37 -6.39 -4.84
C SER A 126 -0.92 -6.75 -4.54
N SER A 127 -0.40 -6.21 -3.44
CA SER A 127 0.88 -6.55 -2.83
C SER A 127 0.65 -6.80 -1.33
N MET A 128 1.73 -6.85 -0.57
CA MET A 128 1.73 -6.92 0.89
C MET A 128 2.45 -5.68 1.41
N ALA A 129 1.88 -5.00 2.40
CA ALA A 129 2.53 -3.91 3.10
C ALA A 129 2.45 -4.16 4.60
N CYS A 130 3.50 -3.82 5.33
CA CYS A 130 3.58 -4.04 6.76
C CYS A 130 4.10 -2.80 7.47
N GLY A 131 3.74 -2.64 8.72
CA GLY A 131 4.27 -1.63 9.60
C GLY A 131 4.09 -2.03 11.06
N TYR A 132 4.83 -1.43 11.94
CA TYR A 132 4.78 -1.72 13.36
C TYR A 132 4.72 -0.44 14.18
N VAL A 133 3.74 -0.38 15.08
CA VAL A 133 3.66 0.63 16.13
C VAL A 133 4.19 0.01 17.41
N ASP A 134 5.23 0.60 17.98
CA ASP A 134 5.86 0.08 19.19
C ASP A 134 5.00 0.26 20.45
N LYS A 135 5.44 -0.28 21.58
CA LYS A 135 4.71 -0.18 22.85
C LYS A 135 4.59 1.25 23.39
N SER A 136 5.38 2.20 22.86
CA SER A 136 5.27 3.62 23.20
C SER A 136 4.33 4.39 22.28
N GLY A 137 3.70 3.73 21.31
CA GLY A 137 2.78 4.33 20.34
C GLY A 137 3.47 5.00 19.16
N LYS A 138 4.74 4.70 18.92
CA LYS A 138 5.51 5.27 17.80
C LYS A 138 5.66 4.28 16.67
N ILE A 139 5.54 4.78 15.43
CA ILE A 139 5.97 4.03 14.25
C ILE A 139 7.48 3.83 14.38
N ASN A 140 7.95 2.58 14.24
CA ASN A 140 9.37 2.32 14.27
C ASN A 140 10.02 2.79 12.96
N PRO A 141 11.34 3.14 12.98
CA PRO A 141 12.05 3.58 11.79
C PRO A 141 12.59 2.43 10.92
N TRP A 142 12.18 1.20 11.18
CA TRP A 142 12.67 0.03 10.47
C TRP A 142 12.01 -0.10 9.10
N LEU A 143 12.69 -0.78 8.22
CA LEU A 143 12.17 -1.14 6.91
C LEU A 143 11.32 -2.41 7.05
N ASP A 144 10.02 -2.25 7.25
CA ASP A 144 9.08 -3.35 7.47
C ASP A 144 8.59 -3.95 6.14
N GLU A 145 9.48 -4.16 5.17
CA GLU A 145 9.17 -4.67 3.82
C GLU A 145 9.06 -6.20 3.80
N LEU A 146 8.13 -6.76 4.57
CA LEU A 146 7.89 -8.21 4.63
C LEU A 146 7.43 -8.80 3.28
N ALA A 147 6.94 -7.96 2.36
CA ALA A 147 6.63 -8.39 0.99
C ALA A 147 7.80 -9.07 0.28
N PHE A 148 9.02 -8.66 0.59
CA PHE A 148 10.25 -9.18 -0.04
C PHE A 148 11.05 -10.12 0.87
N CYS A 149 10.53 -10.45 2.05
CA CYS A 149 11.13 -11.51 2.86
C CYS A 149 11.08 -12.84 2.12
N PRO A 150 12.19 -13.59 2.04
CA PRO A 150 12.20 -14.94 1.49
C PRO A 150 11.50 -15.88 2.48
N ILE A 151 10.43 -16.53 2.04
CA ILE A 151 9.61 -17.44 2.84
C ILE A 151 9.46 -18.83 2.21
N ASP A 152 9.74 -18.96 0.91
CA ASP A 152 9.75 -20.23 0.20
C ASP A 152 11.13 -20.46 -0.43
N TRP A 153 11.75 -21.57 -0.05
CA TRP A 153 13.08 -22.00 -0.47
C TRP A 153 13.02 -23.19 -1.43
N GLY A 154 11.82 -23.54 -1.94
CA GLY A 154 11.64 -24.59 -2.92
C GLY A 154 12.28 -24.25 -4.26
N GLU A 155 12.70 -25.27 -5.02
CA GLU A 155 13.29 -25.08 -6.34
C GLU A 155 12.29 -24.44 -7.33
N ASP A 156 10.97 -24.66 -7.12
CA ASP A 156 9.86 -24.13 -7.89
C ASP A 156 9.16 -22.94 -7.20
N ALA A 157 9.85 -22.29 -6.24
CA ALA A 157 9.34 -21.10 -5.58
C ALA A 157 8.99 -20.00 -6.59
N HIS A 158 7.83 -19.37 -6.41
CA HIS A 158 7.36 -18.33 -7.32
C HIS A 158 8.29 -17.12 -7.34
N ILE A 159 8.62 -16.67 -8.55
CA ILE A 159 9.45 -15.49 -8.78
C ILE A 159 8.57 -14.24 -8.75
N ASP A 160 8.95 -13.28 -7.94
CA ASP A 160 8.29 -11.99 -7.91
C ASP A 160 8.59 -11.17 -9.18
N GLU A 161 7.55 -10.62 -9.79
CA GLU A 161 7.66 -9.91 -11.07
C GLU A 161 8.50 -8.65 -11.00
N TRP A 162 8.53 -7.98 -9.85
CA TRP A 162 9.24 -6.71 -9.67
C TRP A 162 10.69 -6.91 -9.19
N SER A 163 10.88 -7.61 -8.08
CA SER A 163 12.20 -7.85 -7.49
C SER A 163 13.02 -8.92 -8.23
N LYS A 164 12.35 -9.79 -9.00
CA LYS A 164 12.90 -11.00 -9.62
C LYS A 164 13.43 -12.03 -8.61
N ALA A 165 13.17 -11.83 -7.32
CA ALA A 165 13.56 -12.77 -6.28
C ALA A 165 12.54 -13.93 -6.16
N PRO A 166 12.99 -15.17 -5.98
CA PRO A 166 12.11 -16.31 -5.72
C PRO A 166 11.63 -16.29 -4.28
N GLY A 167 10.43 -16.84 -4.04
CA GLY A 167 9.94 -17.15 -2.72
C GLY A 167 9.59 -15.96 -1.83
N CYS A 168 9.33 -14.78 -2.40
CA CYS A 168 9.00 -13.58 -1.64
C CYS A 168 7.61 -13.63 -1.00
N GLY A 169 7.46 -13.06 0.18
CA GLY A 169 6.20 -12.99 0.95
C GLY A 169 5.00 -12.47 0.16
N VAL A 170 5.19 -11.48 -0.73
CA VAL A 170 4.15 -10.94 -1.60
C VAL A 170 3.47 -12.02 -2.45
N GLN A 171 4.20 -13.04 -2.85
CA GLN A 171 3.68 -14.13 -3.66
C GLN A 171 2.75 -15.07 -2.87
N TYR A 172 2.86 -15.09 -1.55
CA TYR A 172 2.16 -16.02 -0.65
C TYR A 172 1.13 -15.33 0.24
N PHE A 173 1.24 -14.01 0.45
CA PHE A 173 0.39 -13.23 1.35
C PHE A 173 -0.26 -12.03 0.67
N SER A 174 -0.72 -12.23 -0.57
CA SER A 174 -1.47 -11.24 -1.36
C SER A 174 -2.51 -11.92 -2.23
N GLN A 175 -3.19 -11.14 -3.07
CA GLN A 175 -4.10 -11.69 -4.09
C GLN A 175 -3.45 -12.71 -5.03
N GLN A 176 -2.12 -12.71 -5.15
CA GLN A 176 -1.37 -13.70 -5.92
C GLN A 176 -1.61 -15.11 -5.37
N ALA A 177 -1.52 -15.28 -4.06
CA ALA A 177 -1.79 -16.57 -3.40
C ALA A 177 -3.24 -17.02 -3.62
N VAL A 178 -4.20 -16.11 -3.48
CA VAL A 178 -5.62 -16.43 -3.74
C VAL A 178 -5.80 -16.95 -5.16
N GLY A 179 -5.22 -16.25 -6.15
CA GLY A 179 -5.30 -16.66 -7.56
C GLY A 179 -4.69 -18.05 -7.83
N ARG A 180 -3.57 -18.37 -7.21
CA ARG A 180 -2.90 -19.68 -7.36
C ARG A 180 -3.62 -20.81 -6.66
N LEU A 181 -4.24 -20.54 -5.52
CA LEU A 181 -4.95 -21.55 -4.73
C LEU A 181 -6.33 -21.92 -5.29
N LEU A 182 -6.85 -21.18 -6.29
CA LEU A 182 -8.12 -21.50 -6.93
C LEU A 182 -8.16 -22.94 -7.48
N LYS A 183 -7.16 -23.30 -8.30
CA LYS A 183 -7.10 -24.62 -8.93
C LYS A 183 -6.95 -25.76 -7.91
N PRO A 184 -6.03 -25.70 -6.95
CA PRO A 184 -5.95 -26.70 -5.86
C PRO A 184 -7.24 -26.80 -5.05
N ALA A 185 -7.94 -25.69 -4.82
CA ALA A 185 -9.23 -25.68 -4.11
C ALA A 185 -10.41 -26.21 -4.97
N GLY A 186 -10.20 -26.51 -6.26
CA GLY A 186 -11.27 -26.93 -7.16
C GLY A 186 -12.26 -25.82 -7.49
N ILE A 187 -11.82 -24.55 -7.45
CA ILE A 187 -12.62 -23.39 -7.86
C ILE A 187 -12.20 -23.00 -9.27
N ASP A 188 -13.14 -23.07 -10.19
CA ASP A 188 -12.93 -22.72 -11.60
C ASP A 188 -13.54 -21.35 -11.87
N LEU A 189 -12.72 -20.38 -12.28
CA LEU A 189 -13.14 -19.03 -12.64
C LEU A 189 -12.69 -18.72 -14.07
N PRO A 190 -13.41 -17.84 -14.80
CA PRO A 190 -13.03 -17.46 -16.16
C PRO A 190 -11.56 -17.02 -16.25
N GLY A 191 -10.82 -17.58 -17.21
CA GLY A 191 -9.38 -17.36 -17.37
C GLY A 191 -8.99 -15.92 -17.68
N ASN A 192 -9.92 -15.13 -18.24
CA ASN A 192 -9.75 -13.72 -18.56
C ASN A 192 -9.93 -12.78 -17.35
N LEU A 193 -10.31 -13.29 -16.18
CA LEU A 193 -10.40 -12.47 -14.97
C LEU A 193 -9.00 -12.12 -14.44
N GLY A 194 -8.77 -10.83 -14.20
CA GLY A 194 -7.60 -10.36 -13.47
C GLY A 194 -7.65 -10.74 -11.98
N LEU A 195 -6.51 -10.69 -11.31
CA LEU A 195 -6.40 -11.08 -9.89
C LEU A 195 -7.37 -10.34 -8.96
N PRO A 196 -7.59 -9.02 -9.10
CA PRO A 196 -8.58 -8.32 -8.26
C PRO A 196 -10.00 -8.86 -8.42
N ALA A 197 -10.40 -9.18 -9.65
CA ALA A 197 -11.72 -9.76 -9.91
C ALA A 197 -11.85 -11.17 -9.35
N LYS A 198 -10.79 -12.00 -9.48
CA LYS A 198 -10.73 -13.34 -8.87
C LYS A 198 -10.87 -13.27 -7.35
N LEU A 199 -10.18 -12.31 -6.70
CA LEU A 199 -10.28 -12.08 -5.27
C LEU A 199 -11.72 -11.80 -4.84
N VAL A 200 -12.41 -10.90 -5.55
CA VAL A 200 -13.82 -10.55 -5.27
C VAL A 200 -14.72 -11.78 -5.40
N GLU A 201 -14.54 -12.61 -6.44
CA GLU A 201 -15.36 -13.82 -6.61
C GLU A 201 -15.10 -14.84 -5.49
N VAL A 202 -13.85 -15.03 -5.04
CA VAL A 202 -13.54 -15.91 -3.90
C VAL A 202 -14.18 -15.40 -2.61
N GLN A 203 -14.16 -14.08 -2.38
CA GLN A 203 -14.82 -13.48 -1.22
C GLN A 203 -16.33 -13.71 -1.24
N LYS A 204 -16.99 -13.54 -2.39
CA LYS A 204 -18.42 -13.85 -2.55
C LYS A 204 -18.73 -15.33 -2.27
N LEU A 205 -17.89 -16.23 -2.77
CA LEU A 205 -18.04 -17.67 -2.49
C LEU A 205 -17.92 -17.97 -1.00
N MET A 206 -16.95 -17.33 -0.33
CA MET A 206 -16.76 -17.48 1.11
C MET A 206 -17.98 -16.94 1.90
N GLU A 207 -18.49 -15.77 1.53
CA GLU A 207 -19.71 -15.17 2.12
C GLU A 207 -20.94 -16.07 1.91
N ALA A 208 -21.00 -16.78 0.78
CA ALA A 208 -22.04 -17.77 0.49
C ALA A 208 -21.82 -19.11 1.24
N GLY A 209 -20.78 -19.26 2.03
CA GLY A 209 -20.48 -20.44 2.83
C GLY A 209 -19.73 -21.56 2.07
N ASP A 210 -19.13 -21.26 0.92
CA ASP A 210 -18.32 -22.24 0.19
C ASP A 210 -17.03 -22.56 0.96
N GLN A 211 -16.93 -23.82 1.42
CA GLN A 211 -15.80 -24.27 2.23
C GLN A 211 -14.47 -24.24 1.45
N ARG A 212 -14.50 -24.43 0.13
CA ARG A 212 -13.29 -24.36 -0.71
C ARG A 212 -12.67 -22.96 -0.68
N ALA A 213 -13.50 -21.92 -0.77
CA ALA A 213 -13.06 -20.53 -0.64
C ALA A 213 -12.51 -20.23 0.78
N THR A 214 -13.17 -20.77 1.80
CA THR A 214 -12.69 -20.65 3.19
C THR A 214 -11.33 -21.32 3.39
N GLU A 215 -11.11 -22.49 2.80
CA GLU A 215 -9.82 -23.20 2.91
C GLU A 215 -8.67 -22.47 2.23
N ILE A 216 -8.92 -21.67 1.19
CA ILE A 216 -7.88 -20.78 0.60
C ILE A 216 -7.36 -19.82 1.67
N TYR A 217 -8.24 -19.09 2.38
CA TYR A 217 -7.83 -18.13 3.41
C TYR A 217 -7.24 -18.81 4.64
N LYS A 218 -7.75 -19.97 5.04
CA LYS A 218 -7.12 -20.75 6.12
C LYS A 218 -5.70 -21.18 5.76
N THR A 219 -5.48 -21.61 4.53
CA THR A 219 -4.15 -21.98 4.05
C THR A 219 -3.20 -20.79 4.13
N ILE A 220 -3.60 -19.62 3.61
CA ILE A 220 -2.79 -18.39 3.68
C ILE A 220 -2.51 -18.00 5.14
N GLY A 221 -3.54 -18.03 6.01
CA GLY A 221 -3.39 -17.70 7.42
C GLY A 221 -2.50 -18.67 8.19
N THR A 222 -2.56 -19.96 7.85
CA THR A 222 -1.69 -20.99 8.45
C THR A 222 -0.21 -20.70 8.13
N TYR A 223 0.08 -20.43 6.85
CA TYR A 223 1.45 -20.11 6.44
C TYR A 223 1.95 -18.76 7.00
N LEU A 224 1.07 -17.79 7.16
CA LEU A 224 1.43 -16.51 7.78
C LEU A 224 1.77 -16.66 9.28
N GLY A 225 1.22 -17.69 9.94
CA GLY A 225 1.44 -17.96 11.35
C GLY A 225 2.72 -18.75 11.66
N TYR A 226 3.37 -19.33 10.64
CA TYR A 226 4.64 -20.02 10.77
C TYR A 226 5.85 -19.07 10.62
#